data_3a139159aad728ca6e57c753747087d1
#
_entry.id   3a139159aad728ca6e57c753747087d1
#
_cell.length_a   1.000
_cell.length_b   1.000
_cell.length_c   1.000
_cell.angle_alpha   90.00
_cell.angle_beta   90.00
_cell.angle_gamma   90.00
#
_symmetry.space_group_name_H-M   'P 1'
#
loop_
_entity.id
_entity.type
_entity.pdbx_description
1 polymer ?
#
loop_
_entity_poly.entity_id
_entity_poly.type
_entity_poly.pdbx_seq_one_letter_code
_entity_poly.pdbx_strand_id
1 'polypeptide(L)'
;MIPTPDRRANVVVPIGDATRNMVVHDWGDERNPRVVVCVHGLSRNGRDFDVVAPALADGYRVLCPDIPGRGESDWYASAADYTIPNYIAAINAMFTQLGVSRYDWIGTSMGGLIGMVMAATPRSKMRRFVINDIGPVIEKAALDRIASYVGRVPTFPSYMALFEAVQPINSSFGPLSDEQKHHMVKTAVHQRADGQWEFKTDPKIGDAFRDGLKQTAMDMWPLWAAVTQPVLVLRGAESDLLSPATVEKMLATHHSAGRVAEALTIADTGHAPMIMDEPTIAVVKHFLHAAPWEAA
;
A
#
# COMPACT_ATOMS: atom_id res chain seq x y z
N MET A 1 22.80 -2.34 3.57
CA MET A 1 21.89 -2.07 4.72
C MET A 1 20.72 -1.24 4.22
N ILE A 2 19.49 -1.68 4.47
CA ILE A 2 18.27 -0.94 4.10
C ILE A 2 18.17 0.30 4.99
N PRO A 3 17.98 1.50 4.41
CA PRO A 3 17.90 2.74 5.17
C PRO A 3 16.71 2.79 6.14
N THR A 4 16.75 3.74 7.06
CA THR A 4 15.63 4.05 7.96
C THR A 4 15.03 5.41 7.60
N PRO A 5 13.75 5.65 7.89
CA PRO A 5 13.10 6.95 7.67
C PRO A 5 13.87 8.09 8.35
N ASP A 6 13.89 9.26 7.69
CA ASP A 6 14.52 10.46 8.24
C ASP A 6 13.75 10.97 9.48
N ARG A 7 12.44 10.79 9.46
CA ARG A 7 11.53 11.22 10.52
C ARG A 7 10.40 10.23 10.72
N ARG A 8 9.81 10.29 11.91
CA ARG A 8 8.57 9.60 12.24
C ARG A 8 7.56 10.64 12.75
N ALA A 9 6.47 10.83 12.03
CA ALA A 9 5.38 11.69 12.45
C ALA A 9 4.26 10.85 13.09
N ASN A 10 3.61 11.42 14.13
CA ASN A 10 2.38 10.90 14.69
C ASN A 10 1.24 11.82 14.27
N VAL A 11 0.24 11.25 13.62
CA VAL A 11 -0.93 11.96 13.10
C VAL A 11 -2.16 11.50 13.86
N VAL A 12 -2.93 12.45 14.39
CA VAL A 12 -4.20 12.15 15.06
C VAL A 12 -5.27 11.95 14.00
N VAL A 13 -5.85 10.76 13.96
CA VAL A 13 -6.86 10.40 12.96
C VAL A 13 -8.24 10.18 13.61
N PRO A 14 -9.33 10.66 13.00
CA PRO A 14 -10.67 10.48 13.52
C PRO A 14 -11.17 9.05 13.24
N ILE A 15 -11.98 8.52 14.16
CA ILE A 15 -12.76 7.30 14.01
C ILE A 15 -14.05 7.40 14.80
N GLY A 16 -15.19 7.66 14.13
CA GLY A 16 -16.42 8.04 14.81
C GLY A 16 -16.19 9.25 15.72
N ASP A 17 -16.59 9.15 17.00
CA ASP A 17 -16.37 10.18 18.03
C ASP A 17 -15.01 10.07 18.74
N ALA A 18 -14.18 9.11 18.36
CA ALA A 18 -12.86 8.87 18.95
C ALA A 18 -11.72 9.29 18.01
N THR A 19 -10.50 9.29 18.56
CA THR A 19 -9.26 9.49 17.81
C THR A 19 -8.30 8.33 18.02
N ARG A 20 -7.39 8.15 17.05
CA ARG A 20 -6.26 7.21 17.13
C ARG A 20 -5.01 7.88 16.57
N ASN A 21 -3.83 7.36 16.93
CA ASN A 21 -2.59 7.80 16.34
C ASN A 21 -2.26 6.94 15.12
N MET A 22 -1.97 7.58 14.00
CA MET A 22 -1.38 6.96 12.84
C MET A 22 0.09 7.38 12.72
N VAL A 23 0.97 6.40 12.60
CA VAL A 23 2.41 6.62 12.39
C VAL A 23 2.68 6.80 10.90
N VAL A 24 3.52 7.78 10.58
CA VAL A 24 3.96 8.07 9.21
C VAL A 24 5.48 8.08 9.18
N HIS A 25 6.06 7.23 8.37
CA HIS A 25 7.49 7.22 8.07
C HIS A 25 7.75 8.23 6.96
N ASP A 26 8.55 9.26 7.25
CA ASP A 26 8.73 10.46 6.42
C ASP A 26 10.18 10.57 5.96
N TRP A 27 10.37 10.69 4.64
CA TRP A 27 11.67 10.70 3.97
C TRP A 27 11.87 11.96 3.14
N GLY A 28 13.11 12.42 3.03
CA GLY A 28 13.48 13.60 2.27
C GLY A 28 13.25 14.91 3.02
N ASP A 29 13.31 16.04 2.33
CA ASP A 29 13.07 17.35 2.96
C ASP A 29 11.59 17.52 3.29
N GLU A 30 11.27 17.73 4.56
CA GLU A 30 9.89 17.94 5.04
C GLU A 30 9.20 19.18 4.43
N ARG A 31 9.98 20.12 3.91
CA ARG A 31 9.49 21.35 3.23
C ARG A 31 9.31 21.16 1.74
N ASN A 32 9.69 20.00 1.18
CA ASN A 32 9.51 19.74 -0.24
C ASN A 32 8.04 19.70 -0.60
N PRO A 33 7.52 20.61 -1.47
CA PRO A 33 6.11 20.62 -1.85
C PRO A 33 5.71 19.43 -2.73
N ARG A 34 6.70 18.72 -3.30
CA ARG A 34 6.47 17.51 -4.09
C ARG A 34 6.34 16.34 -3.14
N VAL A 35 5.12 15.88 -2.94
CA VAL A 35 4.84 14.78 -2.01
C VAL A 35 4.47 13.51 -2.77
N VAL A 36 5.08 12.38 -2.40
CA VAL A 36 4.62 11.04 -2.78
C VAL A 36 4.11 10.33 -1.54
N VAL A 37 2.92 9.75 -1.63
CA VAL A 37 2.34 8.93 -0.56
C VAL A 37 2.42 7.47 -0.97
N CYS A 38 3.04 6.64 -0.15
CA CYS A 38 3.23 5.21 -0.37
C CYS A 38 2.37 4.41 0.62
N VAL A 39 1.33 3.72 0.13
CA VAL A 39 0.38 3.01 0.96
C VAL A 39 0.44 1.51 0.72
N HIS A 40 0.67 0.77 1.79
CA HIS A 40 0.93 -0.66 1.83
C HIS A 40 -0.31 -1.56 1.64
N GLY A 41 -0.08 -2.85 1.47
CA GLY A 41 -1.11 -3.89 1.38
C GLY A 41 -1.81 -4.21 2.71
N LEU A 42 -2.83 -5.07 2.64
CA LEU A 42 -3.79 -5.34 3.72
C LEU A 42 -3.16 -5.68 5.08
N SER A 43 -2.15 -6.54 5.11
CA SER A 43 -1.49 -7.03 6.34
C SER A 43 -0.06 -6.51 6.50
N ARG A 44 0.31 -5.49 5.72
CA ARG A 44 1.66 -4.92 5.68
C ARG A 44 1.73 -3.58 6.42
N ASN A 45 2.84 -2.86 6.30
CA ASN A 45 3.05 -1.56 6.94
C ASN A 45 3.90 -0.63 6.04
N GLY A 46 4.05 0.63 6.42
CA GLY A 46 4.75 1.64 5.65
C GLY A 46 6.24 1.36 5.42
N ARG A 47 6.84 0.46 6.22
CA ARG A 47 8.26 0.10 6.08
C ARG A 47 8.53 -0.82 4.88
N ASP A 48 7.49 -1.30 4.17
CA ASP A 48 7.65 -1.99 2.89
C ASP A 48 8.27 -1.09 1.80
N PHE A 49 8.19 0.22 1.99
CA PHE A 49 8.72 1.21 1.06
C PHE A 49 10.14 1.71 1.41
N ASP A 50 10.80 1.14 2.40
CA ASP A 50 12.12 1.59 2.87
C ASP A 50 13.26 1.46 1.83
N VAL A 51 13.02 0.75 0.73
CA VAL A 51 13.98 0.68 -0.40
C VAL A 51 13.65 1.70 -1.48
N VAL A 52 12.38 1.86 -1.84
CA VAL A 52 11.98 2.80 -2.90
C VAL A 52 11.88 4.24 -2.37
N ALA A 53 11.51 4.47 -1.12
CA ALA A 53 11.33 5.81 -0.58
C ALA A 53 12.63 6.65 -0.60
N PRO A 54 13.80 6.15 -0.15
CA PRO A 54 15.04 6.92 -0.26
C PRO A 54 15.45 7.19 -1.71
N ALA A 55 15.13 6.30 -2.66
CA ALA A 55 15.40 6.52 -4.07
C ALA A 55 14.56 7.67 -4.69
N LEU A 56 13.42 8.00 -4.08
CA LEU A 56 12.55 9.12 -4.46
C LEU A 56 12.85 10.41 -3.68
N ALA A 57 13.51 10.31 -2.51
CA ALA A 57 13.67 11.40 -1.56
C ALA A 57 14.48 12.60 -2.09
N ASP A 58 15.33 12.40 -3.09
CA ASP A 58 16.06 13.50 -3.76
C ASP A 58 15.13 14.52 -4.44
N GLY A 59 13.95 14.05 -4.93
CA GLY A 59 13.00 14.87 -5.68
C GLY A 59 11.67 15.09 -4.95
N TYR A 60 11.43 14.35 -3.87
CA TYR A 60 10.14 14.30 -3.18
C TYR A 60 10.31 14.27 -1.65
N ARG A 61 9.29 14.75 -0.94
CA ARG A 61 8.99 14.27 0.40
C ARG A 61 8.15 13.01 0.26
N VAL A 62 8.59 11.87 0.82
CA VAL A 62 7.90 10.59 0.70
C VAL A 62 7.27 10.21 2.03
N LEU A 63 5.95 10.04 2.05
CA LEU A 63 5.16 9.71 3.23
C LEU A 63 4.66 8.26 3.14
N CYS A 64 5.09 7.42 4.06
CA CYS A 64 4.71 6.01 4.13
C CYS A 64 3.92 5.77 5.43
N PRO A 65 2.60 5.98 5.47
CA PRO A 65 1.80 5.75 6.66
C PRO A 65 1.68 4.26 6.97
N ASP A 66 1.69 3.92 8.25
CA ASP A 66 1.13 2.68 8.76
C ASP A 66 -0.39 2.88 8.88
N ILE A 67 -1.16 2.35 7.95
CA ILE A 67 -2.63 2.47 8.00
C ILE A 67 -3.14 1.86 9.32
N PRO A 68 -4.05 2.52 10.06
CA PRO A 68 -4.51 2.07 11.36
C PRO A 68 -4.79 0.57 11.45
N GLY A 69 -4.34 -0.03 12.54
CA GLY A 69 -4.37 -1.49 12.76
C GLY A 69 -3.14 -2.24 12.26
N ARG A 70 -2.14 -1.54 11.72
CA ARG A 70 -0.88 -2.14 11.21
C ARG A 70 0.33 -1.34 11.69
N GLY A 71 1.47 -2.02 11.70
CA GLY A 71 2.75 -1.40 12.01
C GLY A 71 2.77 -0.80 13.41
N GLU A 72 3.12 0.46 13.50
CA GLU A 72 3.21 1.21 14.77
C GLU A 72 2.00 2.12 15.03
N SER A 73 0.98 2.07 14.15
CA SER A 73 -0.27 2.80 14.33
C SER A 73 -1.21 2.13 15.32
N ASP A 74 -2.07 2.93 15.95
CA ASP A 74 -3.09 2.44 16.86
C ASP A 74 -4.08 1.50 16.15
N TRP A 75 -4.66 0.60 16.92
CA TRP A 75 -5.72 -0.30 16.47
C TRP A 75 -7.10 0.32 16.70
N TYR A 76 -8.03 0.05 15.79
CA TYR A 76 -9.42 0.43 15.98
C TYR A 76 -10.13 -0.45 17.02
N ALA A 77 -11.15 0.09 17.64
CA ALA A 77 -11.89 -0.63 18.67
C ALA A 77 -12.71 -1.80 18.10
N SER A 78 -13.30 -1.60 16.93
CA SER A 78 -14.19 -2.57 16.27
C SER A 78 -13.67 -3.04 14.92
N ALA A 79 -13.95 -4.29 14.56
CA ALA A 79 -13.71 -4.80 13.21
C ALA A 79 -14.47 -3.98 12.15
N ALA A 80 -15.67 -3.50 12.46
CA ALA A 80 -16.48 -2.69 11.55
C ALA A 80 -15.83 -1.35 11.18
N ASP A 81 -14.82 -0.89 11.93
CA ASP A 81 -14.11 0.35 11.65
C ASP A 81 -13.03 0.20 10.56
N TYR A 82 -12.59 -1.03 10.26
CA TYR A 82 -11.57 -1.31 9.24
C TYR A 82 -12.16 -1.27 7.84
N THR A 83 -12.48 -0.08 7.36
CA THR A 83 -13.12 0.18 6.07
C THR A 83 -12.33 1.15 5.22
N ILE A 84 -12.48 1.07 3.89
CA ILE A 84 -11.84 2.03 2.96
C ILE A 84 -12.22 3.49 3.27
N PRO A 85 -13.48 3.85 3.56
CA PRO A 85 -13.82 5.21 3.97
C PRO A 85 -13.06 5.70 5.20
N ASN A 86 -12.91 4.88 6.24
CA ASN A 86 -12.16 5.26 7.44
C ASN A 86 -10.66 5.39 7.18
N TYR A 87 -10.07 4.55 6.31
CA TYR A 87 -8.68 4.71 5.89
C TYR A 87 -8.47 6.01 5.11
N ILE A 88 -9.40 6.38 4.23
CA ILE A 88 -9.38 7.66 3.51
C ILE A 88 -9.49 8.84 4.49
N ALA A 89 -10.36 8.75 5.49
CA ALA A 89 -10.47 9.77 6.53
C ALA A 89 -9.14 9.95 7.30
N ALA A 90 -8.46 8.85 7.64
CA ALA A 90 -7.15 8.88 8.29
C ALA A 90 -6.08 9.53 7.39
N ILE A 91 -6.06 9.21 6.10
CA ILE A 91 -5.14 9.80 5.14
C ILE A 91 -5.41 11.30 4.94
N ASN A 92 -6.67 11.71 4.88
CA ASN A 92 -7.04 13.14 4.78
C ASN A 92 -6.64 13.92 6.04
N ALA A 93 -6.76 13.31 7.22
CA ALA A 93 -6.24 13.89 8.47
C ALA A 93 -4.72 14.05 8.44
N MET A 94 -3.99 13.06 7.88
CA MET A 94 -2.55 13.16 7.63
C MET A 94 -2.22 14.33 6.69
N PHE A 95 -2.94 14.47 5.59
CA PHE A 95 -2.71 15.57 4.65
C PHE A 95 -2.89 16.93 5.32
N THR A 96 -3.94 17.08 6.12
CA THR A 96 -4.20 18.33 6.85
C THR A 96 -3.08 18.65 7.83
N GLN A 97 -2.66 17.67 8.65
CA GLN A 97 -1.68 17.89 9.72
C GLN A 97 -0.25 18.05 9.19
N LEU A 98 0.10 17.39 8.06
CA LEU A 98 1.41 17.48 7.45
C LEU A 98 1.50 18.51 6.31
N GLY A 99 0.42 19.28 6.05
CA GLY A 99 0.40 20.36 5.06
C GLY A 99 0.44 19.88 3.61
N VAL A 100 -0.11 18.69 3.31
CA VAL A 100 -0.11 18.12 1.97
C VAL A 100 -1.33 18.62 1.19
N SER A 101 -1.11 19.45 0.18
CA SER A 101 -2.17 19.99 -0.67
C SER A 101 -2.30 19.28 -2.02
N ARG A 102 -1.21 18.65 -2.50
CA ARG A 102 -1.13 17.94 -3.78
C ARG A 102 -0.11 16.82 -3.65
N TYR A 103 -0.35 15.67 -4.29
CA TYR A 103 0.50 14.49 -4.09
C TYR A 103 0.50 13.56 -5.30
N ASP A 104 1.54 12.77 -5.41
CA ASP A 104 1.58 11.54 -6.19
C ASP A 104 1.32 10.35 -5.26
N TRP A 105 0.89 9.21 -5.82
CA TRP A 105 0.50 8.05 -5.03
C TRP A 105 1.15 6.77 -5.54
N ILE A 106 1.66 5.97 -4.62
CA ILE A 106 2.05 4.58 -4.84
C ILE A 106 1.22 3.72 -3.90
N GLY A 107 0.37 2.86 -4.42
CA GLY A 107 -0.50 2.01 -3.60
C GLY A 107 -0.38 0.55 -3.96
N THR A 108 0.00 -0.29 -2.98
CA THR A 108 0.07 -1.75 -3.15
C THR A 108 -1.22 -2.38 -2.67
N SER A 109 -1.87 -3.22 -3.52
CA SER A 109 -3.04 -4.00 -3.12
C SER A 109 -4.13 -3.12 -2.47
N MET A 110 -4.41 -3.26 -1.18
CA MET A 110 -5.31 -2.38 -0.42
C MET A 110 -4.97 -0.89 -0.62
N GLY A 111 -3.68 -0.52 -0.60
CA GLY A 111 -3.24 0.85 -0.87
C GLY A 111 -3.59 1.32 -2.29
N GLY A 112 -3.62 0.40 -3.25
CA GLY A 112 -4.09 0.65 -4.62
C GLY A 112 -5.60 0.89 -4.68
N LEU A 113 -6.40 0.12 -3.93
CA LEU A 113 -7.86 0.33 -3.82
C LEU A 113 -8.19 1.69 -3.17
N ILE A 114 -7.51 2.04 -2.08
CA ILE A 114 -7.64 3.35 -1.45
C ILE A 114 -7.31 4.45 -2.46
N GLY A 115 -6.17 4.31 -3.17
CA GLY A 115 -5.73 5.24 -4.20
C GLY A 115 -6.74 5.38 -5.34
N MET A 116 -7.36 4.29 -5.80
CA MET A 116 -8.39 4.31 -6.84
C MET A 116 -9.61 5.13 -6.42
N VAL A 117 -10.11 4.95 -5.19
CA VAL A 117 -11.23 5.75 -4.65
C VAL A 117 -10.84 7.22 -4.56
N MET A 118 -9.66 7.53 -4.03
CA MET A 118 -9.18 8.91 -3.90
C MET A 118 -8.94 9.58 -5.25
N ALA A 119 -8.41 8.84 -6.23
CA ALA A 119 -8.19 9.33 -7.59
C ALA A 119 -9.50 9.65 -8.32
N ALA A 120 -10.51 8.79 -8.15
CA ALA A 120 -11.83 8.95 -8.76
C ALA A 120 -12.70 10.04 -8.10
N THR A 121 -12.30 10.52 -6.91
CA THR A 121 -13.04 11.61 -6.22
C THR A 121 -13.00 12.90 -7.03
N PRO A 122 -14.14 13.60 -7.23
CA PRO A 122 -14.17 14.87 -7.93
C PRO A 122 -13.17 15.88 -7.34
N ARG A 123 -12.40 16.54 -8.21
CA ARG A 123 -11.33 17.48 -7.82
C ARG A 123 -10.21 16.85 -6.97
N SER A 124 -9.94 15.54 -7.17
CA SER A 124 -8.80 14.87 -6.54
C SER A 124 -7.52 15.71 -6.70
N LYS A 125 -6.74 15.77 -5.64
CA LYS A 125 -5.43 16.45 -5.62
C LYS A 125 -4.29 15.52 -6.01
N MET A 126 -4.59 14.25 -6.31
CA MET A 126 -3.62 13.30 -6.83
C MET A 126 -3.21 13.68 -8.25
N ARG A 127 -1.91 13.67 -8.53
CA ARG A 127 -1.33 14.03 -9.83
C ARG A 127 -1.04 12.81 -10.69
N ARG A 128 -0.38 11.81 -10.08
CA ARG A 128 0.02 10.56 -10.72
C ARG A 128 -0.28 9.41 -9.79
N PHE A 129 -0.65 8.30 -10.37
CA PHE A 129 -1.06 7.12 -9.63
C PHE A 129 -0.26 5.90 -10.08
N VAL A 130 0.59 5.37 -9.20
CA VAL A 130 1.19 4.04 -9.33
C VAL A 130 0.31 3.06 -8.56
N ILE A 131 -0.38 2.19 -9.28
CA ILE A 131 -1.20 1.12 -8.70
C ILE A 131 -0.46 -0.21 -8.82
N ASN A 132 -0.15 -0.83 -7.68
CA ASN A 132 0.66 -2.03 -7.61
C ASN A 132 -0.21 -3.25 -7.30
N ASP A 133 -0.35 -4.07 -8.30
CA ASP A 133 -0.91 -5.42 -8.32
C ASP A 133 -2.33 -5.55 -7.80
N ILE A 134 -3.18 -4.62 -8.18
CA ILE A 134 -4.62 -4.62 -7.92
C ILE A 134 -5.34 -3.89 -9.06
N GLY A 135 -6.59 -4.25 -9.30
CA GLY A 135 -7.42 -3.63 -10.34
C GLY A 135 -8.88 -3.51 -9.91
N PRO A 136 -9.74 -3.07 -10.84
CA PRO A 136 -11.18 -2.90 -10.58
C PRO A 136 -11.95 -4.22 -10.48
N VAL A 137 -11.30 -5.35 -10.69
CA VAL A 137 -11.83 -6.70 -10.47
C VAL A 137 -10.78 -7.50 -9.70
N ILE A 138 -11.22 -8.23 -8.70
CA ILE A 138 -10.38 -9.15 -7.93
C ILE A 138 -10.97 -10.55 -8.07
N GLU A 139 -10.15 -11.50 -8.46
CA GLU A 139 -10.56 -12.88 -8.64
C GLU A 139 -11.00 -13.50 -7.31
N LYS A 140 -12.15 -14.18 -7.31
CA LYS A 140 -12.73 -14.77 -6.10
C LYS A 140 -11.76 -15.75 -5.42
N ALA A 141 -11.03 -16.55 -6.19
CA ALA A 141 -10.09 -17.52 -5.64
C ALA A 141 -8.98 -16.82 -4.83
N ALA A 142 -8.50 -15.66 -5.28
CA ALA A 142 -7.52 -14.86 -4.56
C ALA A 142 -8.10 -14.27 -3.27
N LEU A 143 -9.34 -13.79 -3.30
CA LEU A 143 -10.04 -13.32 -2.10
C LEU A 143 -10.21 -14.43 -1.07
N ASP A 144 -10.62 -15.64 -1.50
CA ASP A 144 -10.78 -16.80 -0.63
C ASP A 144 -9.42 -17.23 -0.02
N ARG A 145 -8.34 -17.18 -0.80
CA ARG A 145 -6.98 -17.43 -0.31
C ARG A 145 -6.58 -16.43 0.77
N ILE A 146 -6.79 -15.13 0.53
CA ILE A 146 -6.49 -14.08 1.52
C ILE A 146 -7.32 -14.29 2.79
N ALA A 147 -8.61 -14.57 2.67
CA ALA A 147 -9.50 -14.82 3.81
C ALA A 147 -9.06 -16.01 4.67
N SER A 148 -8.32 -16.96 4.07
CA SER A 148 -7.84 -18.15 4.78
C SER A 148 -6.74 -17.84 5.80
N TYR A 149 -5.98 -16.74 5.66
CA TYR A 149 -4.86 -16.41 6.55
C TYR A 149 -4.96 -15.04 7.21
N VAL A 150 -5.66 -14.05 6.62
CA VAL A 150 -5.73 -12.70 7.17
C VAL A 150 -6.42 -12.69 8.54
N GLY A 151 -5.85 -11.94 9.48
CA GLY A 151 -6.32 -11.88 10.88
C GLY A 151 -5.94 -13.10 11.71
N ARG A 152 -5.22 -14.08 11.15
CA ARG A 152 -4.56 -15.11 11.96
C ARG A 152 -3.23 -14.54 12.44
N VAL A 153 -3.09 -14.40 13.75
CA VAL A 153 -1.87 -13.89 14.39
C VAL A 153 -1.29 -14.96 15.34
N PRO A 154 -0.70 -16.02 14.79
CA PRO A 154 -0.03 -17.01 15.65
C PRO A 154 1.14 -16.35 16.36
N THR A 155 1.43 -16.81 17.57
CA THR A 155 2.64 -16.45 18.30
C THR A 155 3.74 -17.49 18.05
N PHE A 156 4.99 -17.03 18.14
CA PHE A 156 6.16 -17.87 17.87
C PHE A 156 7.18 -17.76 19.00
N PRO A 157 7.89 -18.86 19.33
CA PRO A 157 8.83 -18.86 20.45
C PRO A 157 10.11 -18.03 20.18
N SER A 158 10.39 -17.72 18.92
CA SER A 158 11.54 -16.90 18.52
C SER A 158 11.28 -16.17 17.20
N TYR A 159 12.08 -15.11 16.96
CA TYR A 159 12.08 -14.43 15.67
C TYR A 159 12.38 -15.39 14.50
N MET A 160 13.32 -16.30 14.66
CA MET A 160 13.68 -17.25 13.58
C MET A 160 12.54 -18.22 13.27
N ALA A 161 11.84 -18.73 14.29
CA ALA A 161 10.67 -19.57 14.07
C ALA A 161 9.56 -18.85 13.30
N LEU A 162 9.34 -17.56 13.61
CA LEU A 162 8.40 -16.70 12.87
C LEU A 162 8.92 -16.48 11.46
N PHE A 163 10.18 -16.09 11.30
CA PHE A 163 10.79 -15.82 10.00
C PHE A 163 10.65 -17.00 9.04
N GLU A 164 10.99 -18.21 9.50
CA GLU A 164 10.87 -19.44 8.71
C GLU A 164 9.42 -19.77 8.34
N ALA A 165 8.48 -19.57 9.26
CA ALA A 165 7.07 -19.87 9.04
C ALA A 165 6.42 -18.98 7.97
N VAL A 166 6.93 -17.76 7.75
CA VAL A 166 6.35 -16.83 6.76
C VAL A 166 7.01 -16.91 5.39
N GLN A 167 8.15 -17.58 5.24
CA GLN A 167 8.85 -17.66 3.94
C GLN A 167 7.97 -18.20 2.80
N PRO A 168 7.12 -19.24 3.01
CA PRO A 168 6.23 -19.72 1.95
C PRO A 168 5.24 -18.65 1.42
N ILE A 169 4.81 -17.74 2.30
CA ILE A 169 3.92 -16.62 1.91
C ILE A 169 4.75 -15.54 1.22
N ASN A 170 5.90 -15.19 1.79
CA ASN A 170 6.75 -14.13 1.28
C ASN A 170 7.42 -14.48 -0.06
N SER A 171 7.51 -15.76 -0.44
CA SER A 171 8.05 -16.17 -1.73
C SER A 171 7.30 -15.60 -2.93
N SER A 172 6.02 -15.27 -2.77
CA SER A 172 5.23 -14.65 -3.82
C SER A 172 5.61 -13.18 -4.11
N PHE A 173 6.40 -12.54 -3.25
CA PHE A 173 6.78 -11.13 -3.42
C PHE A 173 7.95 -10.90 -4.39
N GLY A 174 8.44 -11.97 -5.03
CA GLY A 174 9.51 -11.95 -6.00
C GLY A 174 10.89 -12.29 -5.42
N PRO A 175 11.93 -12.19 -6.25
CA PRO A 175 13.30 -12.53 -5.87
C PRO A 175 13.87 -11.44 -4.93
N LEU A 176 13.72 -11.65 -3.63
CA LEU A 176 14.25 -10.75 -2.59
C LEU A 176 15.55 -11.30 -2.02
N SER A 177 16.52 -10.43 -1.75
CA SER A 177 17.72 -10.79 -0.98
C SER A 177 17.37 -11.18 0.45
N ASP A 178 18.24 -11.89 1.12
CA ASP A 178 18.04 -12.27 2.53
C ASP A 178 17.91 -11.04 3.44
N GLU A 179 18.64 -9.96 3.15
CA GLU A 179 18.52 -8.70 3.85
C GLU A 179 17.11 -8.09 3.69
N GLN A 180 16.56 -8.09 2.47
CA GLN A 180 15.20 -7.60 2.19
C GLN A 180 14.14 -8.47 2.88
N LYS A 181 14.28 -9.80 2.84
CA LYS A 181 13.38 -10.74 3.55
C LYS A 181 13.38 -10.49 5.05
N HIS A 182 14.59 -10.38 5.65
CA HIS A 182 14.71 -10.07 7.08
C HIS A 182 14.14 -8.71 7.43
N HIS A 183 14.36 -7.69 6.60
CA HIS A 183 13.80 -6.36 6.80
C HIS A 183 12.28 -6.36 6.83
N MET A 184 11.65 -6.98 5.84
CA MET A 184 10.20 -7.09 5.75
C MET A 184 9.57 -7.77 6.96
N VAL A 185 10.21 -8.84 7.47
CA VAL A 185 9.70 -9.55 8.64
C VAL A 185 9.95 -8.72 9.91
N LYS A 186 11.16 -8.22 10.11
CA LYS A 186 11.56 -7.46 11.30
C LYS A 186 10.71 -6.22 11.52
N THR A 187 10.31 -5.52 10.48
CA THR A 187 9.46 -4.33 10.57
C THR A 187 7.99 -4.64 10.85
N ALA A 188 7.56 -5.86 10.49
CA ALA A 188 6.17 -6.31 10.65
C ALA A 188 5.87 -7.01 11.99
N VAL A 189 6.88 -7.28 12.83
CA VAL A 189 6.71 -8.07 14.06
C VAL A 189 7.25 -7.35 15.29
N HIS A 190 6.83 -7.80 16.46
CA HIS A 190 7.40 -7.39 17.74
C HIS A 190 7.45 -8.56 18.71
N GLN A 191 8.29 -8.41 19.75
CA GLN A 191 8.32 -9.34 20.86
C GLN A 191 7.36 -8.89 21.95
N ARG A 192 6.52 -9.81 22.41
CA ARG A 192 5.58 -9.61 23.52
C ARG A 192 6.31 -9.62 24.87
N ALA A 193 5.64 -9.19 25.91
CA ALA A 193 6.16 -9.22 27.29
C ALA A 193 6.43 -10.65 27.79
N ASP A 194 5.74 -11.68 27.25
CA ASP A 194 5.95 -13.09 27.55
C ASP A 194 7.10 -13.73 26.74
N GLY A 195 7.82 -12.95 25.94
CA GLY A 195 8.94 -13.38 25.11
C GLY A 195 8.54 -13.98 23.76
N GLN A 196 7.25 -14.21 23.50
CA GLN A 196 6.75 -14.67 22.21
C GLN A 196 6.83 -13.56 21.16
N TRP A 197 6.90 -13.93 19.88
CA TRP A 197 6.89 -13.02 18.74
C TRP A 197 5.54 -13.07 18.02
N GLU A 198 5.05 -11.92 17.61
CA GLU A 198 3.80 -11.81 16.86
C GLU A 198 3.83 -10.65 15.86
N PHE A 199 2.85 -10.64 14.94
CA PHE A 199 2.71 -9.57 13.94
C PHE A 199 2.10 -8.30 14.55
N LYS A 200 2.56 -7.14 14.09
CA LYS A 200 2.00 -5.81 14.37
C LYS A 200 0.74 -5.53 13.52
N THR A 201 -0.19 -6.49 13.50
CA THR A 201 -1.42 -6.39 12.69
C THR A 201 -2.61 -6.80 13.55
N ASP A 202 -3.63 -5.95 13.64
CA ASP A 202 -4.84 -6.25 14.41
C ASP A 202 -5.60 -7.44 13.77
N PRO A 203 -5.84 -8.52 14.52
CA PRO A 203 -6.60 -9.68 14.02
C PRO A 203 -8.01 -9.33 13.54
N LYS A 204 -8.65 -8.28 14.08
CA LYS A 204 -9.97 -7.79 13.66
C LYS A 204 -10.02 -7.38 12.18
N ILE A 205 -8.88 -7.10 11.55
CA ILE A 205 -8.79 -6.85 10.11
C ILE A 205 -9.25 -8.07 9.31
N GLY A 206 -8.94 -9.27 9.80
CA GLY A 206 -9.42 -10.50 9.19
C GLY A 206 -10.94 -10.67 9.29
N ASP A 207 -11.55 -10.26 10.40
CA ASP A 207 -13.00 -10.29 10.56
C ASP A 207 -13.65 -9.29 9.60
N ALA A 208 -13.16 -8.05 9.56
CA ALA A 208 -13.61 -7.01 8.64
C ALA A 208 -13.51 -7.47 7.18
N PHE A 209 -12.41 -8.11 6.80
CA PHE A 209 -12.19 -8.63 5.45
C PHE A 209 -13.21 -9.71 5.10
N ARG A 210 -13.40 -10.72 5.98
CA ARG A 210 -14.38 -11.79 5.78
C ARG A 210 -15.82 -11.28 5.73
N ASP A 211 -16.16 -10.27 6.53
CA ASP A 211 -17.49 -9.65 6.49
C ASP A 211 -17.70 -8.87 5.20
N GLY A 212 -16.66 -8.20 4.69
CA GLY A 212 -16.69 -7.53 3.39
C GLY A 212 -16.95 -8.50 2.22
N LEU A 213 -16.42 -9.74 2.29
CA LEU A 213 -16.66 -10.76 1.25
C LEU A 213 -18.10 -11.31 1.20
N LYS A 214 -18.86 -11.15 2.27
CA LYS A 214 -20.29 -11.54 2.29
C LYS A 214 -21.17 -10.57 1.50
N GLN A 215 -20.66 -9.37 1.22
CA GLN A 215 -21.35 -8.40 0.40
C GLN A 215 -21.20 -8.76 -1.08
N THR A 216 -22.14 -8.32 -1.90
CA THR A 216 -22.04 -8.53 -3.36
C THR A 216 -20.73 -7.94 -3.89
N ALA A 217 -20.02 -8.70 -4.73
CA ALA A 217 -18.80 -8.23 -5.38
C ALA A 217 -19.09 -6.89 -6.08
N MET A 218 -18.37 -5.84 -5.67
CA MET A 218 -18.56 -4.52 -6.23
C MET A 218 -17.85 -4.46 -7.58
N ASP A 219 -18.62 -4.13 -8.64
CA ASP A 219 -18.00 -3.76 -9.91
C ASP A 219 -17.33 -2.39 -9.77
N MET A 220 -15.99 -2.37 -9.73
CA MET A 220 -15.21 -1.14 -9.60
C MET A 220 -14.80 -0.54 -10.97
N TRP A 221 -15.28 -1.08 -12.10
CA TRP A 221 -15.00 -0.49 -13.42
C TRP A 221 -15.51 0.95 -13.56
N PRO A 222 -16.71 1.32 -13.07
CA PRO A 222 -17.14 2.72 -13.07
C PRO A 222 -16.19 3.63 -12.26
N LEU A 223 -15.66 3.13 -11.14
CA LEU A 223 -14.68 3.85 -10.35
C LEU A 223 -13.36 4.04 -11.12
N TRP A 224 -12.85 2.97 -11.76
CA TRP A 224 -11.65 3.04 -12.59
C TRP A 224 -11.81 4.02 -13.75
N ALA A 225 -12.96 4.01 -14.43
CA ALA A 225 -13.26 4.94 -15.52
C ALA A 225 -13.29 6.42 -15.07
N ALA A 226 -13.56 6.68 -13.78
CA ALA A 226 -13.52 8.01 -13.20
C ALA A 226 -12.10 8.49 -12.81
N VAL A 227 -11.10 7.61 -12.78
CA VAL A 227 -9.70 7.97 -12.56
C VAL A 227 -9.18 8.73 -13.79
N THR A 228 -8.76 9.98 -13.60
CA THR A 228 -8.33 10.87 -14.70
C THR A 228 -6.82 11.12 -14.72
N GLN A 229 -6.13 10.77 -13.66
CA GLN A 229 -4.68 10.94 -13.52
C GLN A 229 -3.91 10.02 -14.47
N PRO A 230 -2.69 10.38 -14.89
CA PRO A 230 -1.76 9.42 -15.45
C PRO A 230 -1.55 8.24 -14.49
N VAL A 231 -1.57 7.01 -15.02
CA VAL A 231 -1.48 5.78 -14.23
C VAL A 231 -0.31 4.91 -14.71
N LEU A 232 0.44 4.35 -13.76
CA LEU A 232 1.34 3.23 -13.97
C LEU A 232 0.81 2.02 -13.21
N VAL A 233 0.49 0.95 -13.93
CA VAL A 233 0.08 -0.34 -13.36
C VAL A 233 1.29 -1.24 -13.22
N LEU A 234 1.65 -1.61 -12.00
CA LEU A 234 2.63 -2.67 -11.76
C LEU A 234 1.88 -3.99 -11.56
N ARG A 235 2.39 -5.07 -12.15
CA ARG A 235 1.79 -6.40 -12.03
C ARG A 235 2.87 -7.45 -11.84
N GLY A 236 2.72 -8.34 -10.86
CA GLY A 236 3.51 -9.54 -10.78
C GLY A 236 3.11 -10.53 -11.90
N ALA A 237 4.08 -11.12 -12.62
CA ALA A 237 3.80 -12.05 -13.70
C ALA A 237 2.96 -13.26 -13.25
N GLU A 238 3.11 -13.66 -11.99
CA GLU A 238 2.41 -14.79 -11.36
C GLU A 238 1.26 -14.34 -10.44
N SER A 239 0.84 -13.05 -10.54
CA SER A 239 -0.25 -12.55 -9.70
C SER A 239 -1.57 -13.27 -9.97
N ASP A 240 -2.20 -13.73 -8.90
CA ASP A 240 -3.53 -14.33 -8.88
C ASP A 240 -4.66 -13.30 -8.60
N LEU A 241 -4.30 -12.05 -8.27
CA LEU A 241 -5.26 -10.96 -8.01
C LEU A 241 -5.51 -10.10 -9.23
N LEU A 242 -4.49 -9.85 -10.05
CA LEU A 242 -4.56 -8.97 -11.20
C LEU A 242 -4.20 -9.74 -12.46
N SER A 243 -5.19 -10.09 -13.29
CA SER A 243 -4.96 -10.81 -14.55
C SER A 243 -4.40 -9.91 -15.65
N PRO A 244 -3.64 -10.46 -16.63
CA PRO A 244 -3.20 -9.70 -17.80
C PRO A 244 -4.36 -9.04 -18.53
N ALA A 245 -5.48 -9.75 -18.72
CA ALA A 245 -6.67 -9.22 -19.40
C ALA A 245 -7.29 -8.04 -18.65
N THR A 246 -7.24 -8.05 -17.32
CA THR A 246 -7.68 -6.91 -16.52
C THR A 246 -6.77 -5.70 -16.75
N VAL A 247 -5.44 -5.88 -16.79
CA VAL A 247 -4.50 -4.80 -17.09
C VAL A 247 -4.75 -4.22 -18.47
N GLU A 248 -4.89 -5.06 -19.50
CA GLU A 248 -5.19 -4.61 -20.87
C GLU A 248 -6.46 -3.75 -20.90
N LYS A 249 -7.53 -4.17 -20.23
CA LYS A 249 -8.78 -3.41 -20.14
C LYS A 249 -8.61 -2.11 -19.34
N MET A 250 -7.80 -2.11 -18.28
CA MET A 250 -7.48 -0.89 -17.52
C MET A 250 -6.79 0.14 -18.42
N LEU A 251 -5.79 -0.26 -19.17
CA LEU A 251 -5.08 0.61 -20.13
C LEU A 251 -6.01 1.11 -21.23
N ALA A 252 -6.76 0.20 -21.86
CA ALA A 252 -7.70 0.54 -22.94
C ALA A 252 -8.75 1.57 -22.48
N THR A 253 -9.25 1.43 -21.25
CA THR A 253 -10.22 2.40 -20.67
C THR A 253 -9.61 3.80 -20.56
N HIS A 254 -8.34 3.92 -20.15
CA HIS A 254 -7.64 5.21 -20.07
C HIS A 254 -7.34 5.77 -21.46
N HIS A 255 -6.77 4.96 -22.35
CA HIS A 255 -6.40 5.38 -23.71
C HIS A 255 -7.61 5.84 -24.52
N SER A 256 -8.76 5.15 -24.41
CA SER A 256 -10.00 5.56 -25.09
C SER A 256 -10.53 6.91 -24.62
N ALA A 257 -10.16 7.33 -23.41
CA ALA A 257 -10.47 8.65 -22.85
C ALA A 257 -9.35 9.69 -23.09
N GLY A 258 -8.32 9.37 -23.90
CA GLY A 258 -7.17 10.24 -24.16
C GLY A 258 -6.24 10.44 -22.96
N ARG A 259 -6.24 9.50 -22.00
CA ARG A 259 -5.44 9.58 -20.76
C ARG A 259 -4.20 8.70 -20.86
N VAL A 260 -3.16 9.07 -20.13
CA VAL A 260 -1.90 8.31 -20.06
C VAL A 260 -2.06 7.12 -19.11
N ALA A 261 -1.76 5.93 -19.60
CA ALA A 261 -1.67 4.73 -18.81
C ALA A 261 -0.57 3.81 -19.35
N GLU A 262 0.26 3.33 -18.44
CA GLU A 262 1.39 2.44 -18.71
C GLU A 262 1.30 1.23 -17.79
N ALA A 263 1.93 0.12 -18.17
CA ALA A 263 2.04 -1.06 -17.31
C ALA A 263 3.44 -1.66 -17.37
N LEU A 264 3.86 -2.22 -16.24
CA LEU A 264 5.06 -3.03 -16.10
C LEU A 264 4.67 -4.37 -15.47
N THR A 265 4.97 -5.46 -16.19
CA THR A 265 4.88 -6.81 -15.61
C THR A 265 6.25 -7.24 -15.09
N ILE A 266 6.31 -7.65 -13.83
CA ILE A 266 7.53 -8.01 -13.12
C ILE A 266 7.62 -9.53 -13.07
N ALA A 267 8.68 -10.09 -13.67
CA ALA A 267 8.91 -11.52 -13.75
C ALA A 267 9.11 -12.15 -12.36
N ASP A 268 8.86 -13.46 -12.25
CA ASP A 268 9.09 -14.28 -11.05
C ASP A 268 8.44 -13.72 -9.78
N THR A 269 7.30 -13.02 -9.94
CA THR A 269 6.65 -12.29 -8.85
C THR A 269 5.15 -12.51 -8.89
N GLY A 270 4.58 -12.90 -7.77
CA GLY A 270 3.14 -13.00 -7.54
C GLY A 270 2.56 -11.74 -6.90
N HIS A 271 1.55 -11.91 -6.03
CA HIS A 271 0.91 -10.77 -5.34
C HIS A 271 1.63 -10.49 -4.00
N ALA A 272 2.24 -9.33 -3.86
CA ALA A 272 2.43 -8.23 -4.80
C ALA A 272 3.93 -7.90 -4.93
N PRO A 273 4.38 -7.32 -6.05
CA PRO A 273 5.75 -6.80 -6.17
C PRO A 273 6.10 -5.82 -5.04
N MET A 274 7.27 -5.97 -4.43
CA MET A 274 7.68 -5.14 -3.29
C MET A 274 8.34 -3.82 -3.68
N ILE A 275 8.61 -3.60 -4.98
CA ILE A 275 9.32 -2.41 -5.51
C ILE A 275 10.69 -2.24 -4.81
N MET A 276 11.44 -3.34 -4.69
CA MET A 276 12.75 -3.36 -4.02
C MET A 276 13.92 -3.63 -4.97
N ASP A 277 13.66 -3.84 -6.24
CA ASP A 277 14.67 -4.02 -7.28
C ASP A 277 14.89 -2.71 -8.05
N GLU A 278 16.15 -2.48 -8.47
CA GLU A 278 16.54 -1.25 -9.13
C GLU A 278 15.78 -1.00 -10.45
N PRO A 279 15.54 -1.98 -11.34
CA PRO A 279 14.77 -1.76 -12.56
C PRO A 279 13.34 -1.27 -12.29
N THR A 280 12.62 -1.89 -11.36
CA THR A 280 11.25 -1.46 -11.01
C THR A 280 11.25 -0.06 -10.38
N ILE A 281 12.19 0.23 -9.48
CA ILE A 281 12.36 1.57 -8.88
C ILE A 281 12.62 2.62 -9.97
N ALA A 282 13.49 2.33 -10.95
CA ALA A 282 13.80 3.25 -12.04
C ALA A 282 12.57 3.59 -12.89
N VAL A 283 11.71 2.59 -13.20
CA VAL A 283 10.45 2.82 -13.94
C VAL A 283 9.49 3.68 -13.12
N VAL A 284 9.30 3.39 -11.84
CA VAL A 284 8.44 4.19 -10.94
C VAL A 284 8.96 5.62 -10.85
N LYS A 285 10.26 5.81 -10.65
CA LYS A 285 10.91 7.13 -10.58
C LYS A 285 10.73 7.90 -11.90
N HIS A 286 10.97 7.26 -13.04
CA HIS A 286 10.76 7.86 -14.35
C HIS A 286 9.32 8.33 -14.53
N PHE A 287 8.35 7.45 -14.24
CA PHE A 287 6.93 7.79 -14.35
C PHE A 287 6.53 8.98 -13.47
N LEU A 288 6.97 9.04 -12.22
CA LEU A 288 6.66 10.14 -11.30
C LEU A 288 7.29 11.47 -11.74
N HIS A 289 8.45 11.46 -12.41
CA HIS A 289 9.16 12.65 -12.88
C HIS A 289 8.76 13.09 -14.30
N ALA A 290 7.99 12.32 -15.05
CA ALA A 290 7.71 12.54 -16.48
C ALA A 290 6.95 13.85 -16.79
N ALA A 291 6.46 14.61 -15.81
CA ALA A 291 5.89 15.93 -16.01
C ALA A 291 6.36 16.91 -14.93
N PRO A 292 6.48 18.20 -15.26
CA PRO A 292 6.82 19.24 -14.28
C PRO A 292 5.84 19.25 -13.11
N TRP A 293 6.35 19.53 -11.92
CA TRP A 293 5.53 19.85 -10.77
C TRP A 293 5.12 21.31 -10.90
N GLU A 294 3.93 21.56 -11.43
CA GLU A 294 3.38 22.91 -11.43
C GLU A 294 2.93 23.24 -10.00
N ALA A 295 3.40 24.41 -9.49
CA ALA A 295 2.89 24.94 -8.23
C ALA A 295 1.40 25.26 -8.39
N ALA A 296 0.60 24.89 -7.39
CA ALA A 296 -0.85 25.18 -7.37
C ALA A 296 -1.11 26.67 -7.13
#